data_feb6be0f4ba32b37751069425a0a9c63
#
_entry.id   feb6be0f4ba32b37751069425a0a9c63
#
_cell.length_a   1.000
_cell.length_b   1.000
_cell.length_c   1.000
_cell.angle_alpha   90.00
_cell.angle_beta   90.00
_cell.angle_gamma   90.00
#
_symmetry.space_group_name_H-M   'P 1'
#
loop_
_entity.id
_entity.type
_entity.pdbx_description
1 polymer ?
#
loop_
_entity_poly.entity_id
_entity_poly.type
_entity_poly.pdbx_seq_one_letter_code
_entity_poly.pdbx_strand_id
1 'polypeptide(L)'
;MDAITILVAVLGSTALSQLITFFVTRHDTRKAKEDEELANIVDGVKALLHDSIFSTAVDCLNKGEITTHEYENLKIKYGAYSKLGGNGTGKALMEKVQEICKIVED
;
A
#
# COMPACT_ATOMS: atom_id res chain seq x y z
N MET A 1 48.51 19.69 15.09
CA MET A 1 47.61 19.24 14.03
C MET A 1 48.28 18.15 13.23
N ASP A 2 47.63 17.08 13.01
CA ASP A 2 48.17 16.02 12.19
C ASP A 2 47.97 16.33 10.69
N ALA A 3 48.63 15.56 9.85
CA ALA A 3 48.57 15.76 8.39
C ALA A 3 47.18 15.57 7.84
N ILE A 4 46.37 14.70 8.47
CA ILE A 4 44.99 14.41 8.06
C ILE A 4 44.12 15.64 8.29
N THR A 5 44.26 16.29 9.45
CA THR A 5 43.49 17.51 9.76
C THR A 5 43.82 18.64 8.81
N ILE A 6 45.14 18.82 8.48
CA ILE A 6 45.61 19.83 7.51
C ILE A 6 45.05 19.49 6.12
N LEU A 7 45.10 18.23 5.73
CA LEU A 7 44.59 17.79 4.43
C LEU A 7 43.08 18.04 4.31
N VAL A 8 42.31 17.74 5.35
CA VAL A 8 40.88 17.99 5.43
C VAL A 8 40.62 19.48 5.38
N ALA A 9 41.43 20.32 6.05
CA ALA A 9 41.26 21.76 6.03
C ALA A 9 41.59 22.38 4.64
N VAL A 10 42.58 21.85 3.95
CA VAL A 10 43.00 22.35 2.63
C VAL A 10 42.12 21.87 1.48
N LEU A 11 41.75 20.59 1.50
CA LEU A 11 40.82 20.00 0.53
C LEU A 11 39.38 20.28 0.92
N GLY A 12 39.21 20.76 2.13
CA GLY A 12 38.07 20.39 2.92
C GLY A 12 36.81 21.16 2.69
N SER A 13 36.82 22.39 2.29
CA SER A 13 35.55 23.10 2.18
C SER A 13 34.76 22.67 0.94
N THR A 14 35.44 22.52 -0.20
CA THR A 14 34.78 22.20 -1.47
C THR A 14 34.53 20.67 -1.59
N ALA A 15 35.56 19.87 -1.33
CA ALA A 15 35.43 18.42 -1.46
C ALA A 15 34.47 17.84 -0.41
N LEU A 16 34.52 18.33 0.81
CA LEU A 16 33.62 17.90 1.87
C LEU A 16 32.16 18.32 1.57
N SER A 17 31.96 19.53 1.12
CA SER A 17 30.63 19.99 0.71
C SER A 17 30.07 19.15 -0.43
N GLN A 18 30.89 18.84 -1.43
CA GLN A 18 30.48 17.99 -2.54
C GLN A 18 30.14 16.57 -2.06
N LEU A 19 30.91 16.02 -1.13
CA LEU A 19 30.66 14.72 -0.58
C LEU A 19 29.35 14.69 0.21
N ILE A 20 29.13 15.67 1.05
CA ILE A 20 27.88 15.79 1.82
C ILE A 20 26.70 15.94 0.86
N THR A 21 26.79 16.82 -0.14
CA THR A 21 25.74 16.99 -1.15
C THR A 21 25.48 15.70 -1.89
N PHE A 22 26.52 14.96 -2.26
CA PHE A 22 26.40 13.67 -2.92
C PHE A 22 25.64 12.67 -2.06
N PHE A 23 25.99 12.53 -0.78
CA PHE A 23 25.30 11.63 0.13
C PHE A 23 23.83 12.02 0.36
N VAL A 24 23.58 13.31 0.56
CA VAL A 24 22.20 13.80 0.75
C VAL A 24 21.35 13.56 -0.51
N THR A 25 21.87 13.89 -1.68
CA THR A 25 21.16 13.67 -2.95
C THR A 25 20.90 12.19 -3.19
N ARG A 26 21.90 11.34 -2.93
CA ARG A 26 21.75 9.90 -3.08
C ARG A 26 20.73 9.32 -2.11
N HIS A 27 20.74 9.80 -0.88
CA HIS A 27 19.76 9.38 0.13
C HIS A 27 18.34 9.80 -0.29
N ASP A 28 18.14 11.01 -0.73
CA ASP A 28 16.84 11.51 -1.19
C ASP A 28 16.34 10.73 -2.40
N THR A 29 17.21 10.46 -3.38
CA THR A 29 16.85 9.66 -4.55
C THR A 29 16.44 8.24 -4.16
N ARG A 30 17.16 7.63 -3.22
CA ARG A 30 16.87 6.30 -2.73
C ARG A 30 15.53 6.26 -2.01
N LYS A 31 15.26 7.25 -1.17
CA LYS A 31 13.98 7.36 -0.45
C LYS A 31 12.82 7.55 -1.43
N ALA A 32 12.96 8.41 -2.42
CA ALA A 32 11.94 8.62 -3.44
C ALA A 32 11.64 7.32 -4.20
N LYS A 33 12.67 6.54 -4.53
CA LYS A 33 12.52 5.26 -5.21
C LYS A 33 11.82 4.23 -4.32
N GLU A 34 12.18 4.17 -3.03
CA GLU A 34 11.53 3.29 -2.06
C GLU A 34 10.05 3.66 -1.89
N ASP A 35 9.73 4.95 -1.83
CA ASP A 35 8.35 5.44 -1.73
C ASP A 35 7.54 5.08 -2.99
N GLU A 36 8.14 5.18 -4.17
CA GLU A 36 7.51 4.76 -5.42
C GLU A 36 7.25 3.25 -5.46
N GLU A 37 8.22 2.45 -5.05
CA GLU A 37 8.06 1.00 -4.97
C GLU A 37 6.96 0.62 -3.99
N LEU A 38 6.91 1.27 -2.83
CA LEU A 38 5.86 1.05 -1.84
C LEU A 38 4.48 1.43 -2.39
N ALA A 39 4.37 2.57 -3.07
CA ALA A 39 3.13 3.00 -3.70
C ALA A 39 2.66 1.98 -4.74
N ASN A 40 3.57 1.43 -5.54
CA ASN A 40 3.26 0.40 -6.53
C ASN A 40 2.77 -0.89 -5.88
N ILE A 41 3.38 -1.30 -4.76
CA ILE A 41 2.94 -2.47 -3.98
C ILE A 41 1.53 -2.22 -3.43
N VAL A 42 1.28 -1.06 -2.85
CA VAL A 42 -0.04 -0.69 -2.32
C VAL A 42 -1.10 -0.74 -3.42
N ASP A 43 -0.81 -0.19 -4.59
CA ASP A 43 -1.73 -0.21 -5.72
C ASP A 43 -2.01 -1.63 -6.20
N GLY A 44 -0.97 -2.48 -6.24
CA GLY A 44 -1.14 -3.89 -6.58
C GLY A 44 -2.00 -4.65 -5.59
N VAL A 45 -1.78 -4.43 -4.29
CA VAL A 45 -2.60 -5.04 -3.23
C VAL A 45 -4.04 -4.56 -3.30
N LYS A 46 -4.27 -3.26 -3.54
CA LYS A 46 -5.64 -2.73 -3.74
C LYS A 46 -6.33 -3.41 -4.92
N ALA A 47 -5.64 -3.59 -6.03
CA ALA A 47 -6.21 -4.26 -7.21
C ALA A 47 -6.58 -5.71 -6.91
N LEU A 48 -5.72 -6.45 -6.21
CA LEU A 48 -6.00 -7.83 -5.82
C LEU A 48 -7.18 -7.92 -4.86
N LEU A 49 -7.25 -7.02 -3.88
CA LEU A 49 -8.37 -6.96 -2.93
C LEU A 49 -9.68 -6.59 -3.66
N HIS A 50 -9.63 -5.63 -4.56
CA HIS A 50 -10.79 -5.25 -5.36
C HIS A 50 -11.34 -6.45 -6.15
N ASP A 51 -10.48 -7.17 -6.85
CA ASP A 51 -10.87 -8.35 -7.62
C ASP A 51 -11.44 -9.44 -6.72
N SER A 52 -10.82 -9.68 -5.57
CA SER A 52 -11.28 -10.70 -4.62
C SER A 52 -12.64 -10.32 -4.01
N ILE A 53 -12.82 -9.06 -3.62
CA ILE A 53 -14.10 -8.55 -3.09
C ILE A 53 -15.18 -8.65 -4.16
N PHE A 54 -14.87 -8.18 -5.36
CA PHE A 54 -15.81 -8.19 -6.49
C PHE A 54 -16.24 -9.61 -6.83
N SER A 55 -15.31 -10.52 -7.00
CA SER A 55 -15.58 -11.91 -7.35
C SER A 55 -16.45 -12.60 -6.31
N THR A 56 -16.11 -12.45 -5.03
CA THR A 56 -16.87 -13.04 -3.92
C THR A 56 -18.26 -12.42 -3.82
N ALA A 57 -18.34 -11.10 -3.90
CA ALA A 57 -19.63 -10.39 -3.80
C ALA A 57 -20.58 -10.76 -4.94
N VAL A 58 -20.08 -10.78 -6.18
CA VAL A 58 -20.89 -11.16 -7.35
C VAL A 58 -21.38 -12.59 -7.24
N ASP A 59 -20.52 -13.52 -6.82
CA ASP A 59 -20.89 -14.91 -6.63
C ASP A 59 -21.99 -15.06 -5.59
N CYS A 60 -21.84 -14.39 -4.45
CA CYS A 60 -22.85 -14.41 -3.39
C CYS A 60 -24.15 -13.73 -3.82
N LEU A 61 -24.08 -12.63 -4.55
CA LEU A 61 -25.28 -11.97 -5.08
C LEU A 61 -26.04 -12.84 -6.07
N ASN A 62 -25.32 -13.59 -6.90
CA ASN A 62 -25.94 -14.52 -7.85
C ASN A 62 -26.63 -15.71 -7.13
N LYS A 63 -26.06 -16.17 -6.03
CA LYS A 63 -26.65 -17.22 -5.21
C LYS A 63 -27.77 -16.70 -4.30
N GLY A 64 -27.75 -15.41 -3.97
CA GLY A 64 -28.64 -14.81 -3.00
C GLY A 64 -28.32 -15.13 -1.55
N GLU A 65 -27.18 -15.76 -1.30
CA GLU A 65 -26.75 -16.14 0.04
C GLU A 65 -25.23 -16.06 0.18
N ILE A 66 -24.79 -15.92 1.42
CA ILE A 66 -23.38 -15.86 1.78
C ILE A 66 -23.19 -16.62 3.09
N THR A 67 -22.15 -17.46 3.18
CA THR A 67 -21.85 -18.14 4.42
C THR A 67 -21.29 -17.15 5.45
N THR A 68 -21.40 -17.49 6.73
CA THR A 68 -20.82 -16.68 7.80
C THR A 68 -19.31 -16.46 7.57
N HIS A 69 -18.62 -17.53 7.19
CA HIS A 69 -17.18 -17.47 6.92
C HIS A 69 -16.85 -16.55 5.74
N GLU A 70 -17.58 -16.69 4.63
CA GLU A 70 -17.42 -15.82 3.47
C GLU A 70 -17.70 -14.35 3.81
N TYR A 71 -18.72 -14.10 4.61
CA TYR A 71 -19.08 -12.75 5.04
C TYR A 71 -17.98 -12.12 5.90
N GLU A 72 -17.46 -12.88 6.87
CA GLU A 72 -16.36 -12.40 7.71
C GLU A 72 -15.10 -12.11 6.88
N ASN A 73 -14.74 -12.99 5.95
CA ASN A 73 -13.62 -12.77 5.05
C ASN A 73 -13.83 -11.55 4.17
N LEU A 74 -15.03 -11.36 3.65
CA LEU A 74 -15.36 -10.21 2.81
C LEU A 74 -15.23 -8.91 3.60
N LYS A 75 -15.69 -8.89 4.85
CA LYS A 75 -15.53 -7.72 5.72
C LYS A 75 -14.07 -7.39 5.98
N ILE A 76 -13.24 -8.39 6.23
CA ILE A 76 -11.80 -8.22 6.46
C ILE A 76 -11.13 -7.64 5.21
N LYS A 77 -11.42 -8.20 4.06
CA LYS A 77 -10.87 -7.73 2.78
C LYS A 77 -11.31 -6.30 2.47
N TYR A 78 -12.57 -6.00 2.67
CA TYR A 78 -13.11 -4.67 2.47
C TYR A 78 -12.46 -3.65 3.43
N GLY A 79 -12.29 -4.02 4.69
CA GLY A 79 -11.62 -3.18 5.67
C GLY A 79 -10.18 -2.84 5.27
N ALA A 80 -9.42 -3.82 4.80
CA ALA A 80 -8.06 -3.61 4.29
C ALA A 80 -8.05 -2.74 3.04
N TYR A 81 -8.96 -2.99 2.11
CA TYR A 81 -9.11 -2.21 0.88
C TYR A 81 -9.42 -0.75 1.18
N SER A 82 -10.33 -0.50 2.11
CA SER A 82 -10.71 0.84 2.54
C SER A 82 -9.53 1.59 3.19
N LYS A 83 -8.76 0.91 4.05
CA LYS A 83 -7.57 1.48 4.69
C LYS A 83 -6.50 1.86 3.68
N LEU A 84 -6.40 1.14 2.58
CA LEU A 84 -5.44 1.43 1.52
C LEU A 84 -5.93 2.53 0.55
N GLY A 85 -7.07 3.13 0.83
CA GLY A 85 -7.62 4.19 -0.01
C GLY A 85 -8.43 3.69 -1.18
N GLY A 86 -9.06 2.51 -1.05
CA GLY A 86 -9.93 1.95 -2.07
C GLY A 86 -11.15 2.83 -2.36
N ASN A 87 -11.67 2.74 -3.57
CA ASN A 87 -12.78 3.58 -4.01
C ASN A 87 -14.15 3.08 -3.51
N GLY A 88 -15.19 3.83 -3.85
CA GLY A 88 -16.56 3.54 -3.39
C GLY A 88 -17.22 2.31 -4.00
N THR A 89 -16.61 1.66 -5.00
CA THR A 89 -17.16 0.45 -5.63
C THR A 89 -17.24 -0.70 -4.63
N GLY A 90 -16.18 -0.88 -3.82
CA GLY A 90 -16.17 -1.90 -2.77
C GLY A 90 -17.25 -1.67 -1.73
N LYS A 91 -17.46 -0.40 -1.33
CA LYS A 91 -18.53 -0.04 -0.39
C LYS A 91 -19.91 -0.37 -0.95
N ALA A 92 -20.15 -0.02 -2.21
CA ALA A 92 -21.43 -0.30 -2.89
C ALA A 92 -21.70 -1.80 -2.96
N LEU A 93 -20.68 -2.61 -3.25
CA LEU A 93 -20.82 -4.07 -3.29
C LEU A 93 -21.12 -4.65 -1.92
N MET A 94 -20.44 -4.15 -0.87
CA MET A 94 -20.69 -4.60 0.50
C MET A 94 -22.11 -4.27 0.94
N GLU A 95 -22.59 -3.08 0.62
CA GLU A 95 -23.96 -2.68 0.94
C GLU A 95 -24.99 -3.58 0.24
N LYS A 96 -24.75 -3.93 -1.03
CA LYS A 96 -25.62 -4.85 -1.75
C LYS A 96 -25.60 -6.24 -1.16
N VAL A 97 -24.45 -6.76 -0.77
CA VAL A 97 -24.34 -8.05 -0.12
C VAL A 97 -25.14 -8.08 1.19
N GLN A 98 -24.98 -7.04 2.00
CA GLN A 98 -25.71 -6.92 3.27
C GLN A 98 -27.23 -6.82 3.07
N GLU A 99 -27.67 -6.14 2.01
CA GLU A 99 -29.08 -5.91 1.72
C GLU A 99 -29.75 -7.13 1.10
N ILE A 100 -29.08 -7.82 0.18
CA ILE A 100 -29.70 -8.84 -0.69
C ILE A 100 -29.38 -10.26 -0.21
N CYS A 101 -28.14 -10.51 0.24
CA CYS A 101 -27.72 -11.87 0.56
C CYS A 101 -28.17 -12.30 1.95
N LYS A 102 -28.70 -13.49 2.03
CA LYS A 102 -29.02 -14.16 3.31
C LYS A 102 -27.73 -14.78 3.85
N ILE A 103 -27.44 -14.50 5.12
CA ILE A 103 -26.31 -15.13 5.80
C ILE A 103 -26.72 -16.53 6.24
N VAL A 104 -25.97 -17.52 5.79
CA VAL A 104 -26.21 -18.93 6.12
C VAL A 104 -25.01 -19.50 6.88
N GLU A 105 -25.25 -20.48 7.73
CA GLU A 105 -24.16 -21.14 8.45
C GLU A 105 -23.33 -22.02 7.52
N ASP A 106 -22.04 -22.05 7.83
CA ASP A 106 -21.09 -22.90 7.09
C ASP A 106 -21.34 -24.40 7.34
#